data_a97fbe968d2affbe2cba951a6a5ba76c
#
_entry.id   a97fbe968d2affbe2cba951a6a5ba76c
#
_cell.length_a   1.000
_cell.length_b   1.000
_cell.length_c   1.000
_cell.angle_alpha   90.00
_cell.angle_beta   90.00
_cell.angle_gamma   90.00
#
_symmetry.space_group_name_H-M   'P 1'
#
loop_
_entity.id
_entity.type
_entity.pdbx_description
1 polymer ?
#
loop_
_entity_poly.entity_id
_entity_poly.type
_entity_poly.pdbx_seq_one_letter_code
_entity_poly.pdbx_strand_id
1 'polypeptide(L)'
;KLNSFLGALIGATPPPVRGGKQPKVYYATQAGIAPPKFVIFSSGWIEASYRRFIERRLREEFKFPGTPVQVAIRVKERDKE
;
A
#
# COMPACT_ATOMS: atom_id res chain seq x y z
N LYS A 1 -7.05 -9.62 7.25
CA LYS A 1 -7.65 -8.37 7.57
C LYS A 1 -6.96 -7.21 6.89
N LEU A 2 -5.65 -7.19 6.93
CA LEU A 2 -4.90 -6.15 6.24
C LEU A 2 -5.18 -6.16 4.75
N ASN A 3 -5.15 -7.31 4.13
CA ASN A 3 -5.35 -7.37 2.69
C ASN A 3 -6.81 -7.13 2.30
N SER A 4 -7.74 -7.49 3.16
CA SER A 4 -9.13 -7.16 2.90
C SER A 4 -9.36 -5.66 2.94
N PHE A 5 -8.78 -5.00 3.92
CA PHE A 5 -8.90 -3.55 4.02
C PHE A 5 -8.23 -2.88 2.83
N LEU A 6 -7.04 -3.35 2.49
CA LEU A 6 -6.30 -2.76 1.38
C LEU A 6 -7.05 -2.93 0.07
N GLY A 7 -7.62 -4.10 -0.14
CA GLY A 7 -8.39 -4.35 -1.36
C GLY A 7 -9.59 -3.42 -1.46
N ALA A 8 -10.29 -3.21 -0.35
CA ALA A 8 -11.44 -2.31 -0.37
C ALA A 8 -11.00 -0.87 -0.60
N LEU A 9 -9.88 -0.47 0.02
CA LEU A 9 -9.39 0.89 -0.14
C LEU A 9 -9.00 1.17 -1.58
N ILE A 10 -8.29 0.24 -2.19
CA ILE A 10 -7.83 0.43 -3.56
C ILE A 10 -9.00 0.36 -4.53
N GLY A 11 -9.98 -0.48 -4.24
CA GLY A 11 -11.18 -0.53 -5.06
C GLY A 11 -11.96 0.76 -5.04
N ALA A 12 -11.99 1.43 -3.89
CA ALA A 12 -12.70 2.70 -3.78
C ALA A 12 -11.90 3.86 -4.33
N THR A 13 -10.59 3.83 -4.18
CA THR A 13 -9.72 4.92 -4.63
C THR A 13 -8.51 4.33 -5.32
N PRO A 14 -8.62 4.01 -6.60
CA PRO A 14 -7.49 3.36 -7.29
C PRO A 14 -6.28 4.27 -7.41
N PRO A 15 -5.09 3.69 -7.50
CA PRO A 15 -3.91 4.51 -7.68
C PRO A 15 -3.92 5.24 -9.02
N PRO A 16 -3.21 6.37 -9.11
CA PRO A 16 -3.21 7.13 -10.35
C PRO A 16 -2.51 6.37 -11.47
N VAL A 17 -2.97 6.65 -12.68
CA VAL A 17 -2.35 6.10 -13.87
C VAL A 17 -1.09 6.88 -14.18
N ARG A 18 -0.01 6.19 -14.45
CA ARG A 18 1.24 6.82 -14.83
C ARG A 18 1.75 6.21 -16.10
N GLY A 19 2.06 7.06 -17.08
CA GLY A 19 2.59 6.59 -18.34
C GLY A 19 1.66 5.63 -19.06
N GLY A 20 0.36 5.87 -18.92
CA GLY A 20 -0.61 5.00 -19.57
C GLY A 20 -0.84 3.70 -18.85
N LYS A 21 -0.21 3.49 -17.70
CA LYS A 21 -0.38 2.26 -16.95
C LYS A 21 -0.78 2.56 -15.53
N GLN A 22 -1.68 1.76 -15.01
CA GLN A 22 -2.09 1.87 -13.64
C GLN A 22 -1.45 0.75 -12.85
N PRO A 23 -0.71 1.07 -11.80
CA PRO A 23 -0.08 0.00 -11.01
C PRO A 23 -1.14 -0.84 -10.33
N LYS A 24 -0.87 -2.14 -10.25
CA LYS A 24 -1.75 -3.07 -9.60
C LYS A 24 -1.16 -3.47 -8.27
N VAL A 25 -1.94 -3.36 -7.22
CA VAL A 25 -1.48 -3.77 -5.90
C VAL A 25 -1.84 -5.23 -5.70
N TYR A 26 -0.84 -6.05 -5.41
CA TYR A 26 -1.08 -7.47 -5.25
C TYR A 26 -1.48 -7.82 -3.82
N TYR A 27 -0.66 -7.42 -2.85
CA TYR A 27 -0.96 -7.70 -1.45
C TYR A 27 -0.01 -6.89 -0.59
N ALA A 28 -0.21 -6.98 0.71
CA ALA A 28 0.66 -6.30 1.66
C ALA A 28 0.92 -7.21 2.83
N THR A 29 2.04 -6.97 3.51
CA THR A 29 2.37 -7.68 4.74
C THR A 29 2.78 -6.67 5.78
N GLN A 30 2.67 -7.05 7.03
CA GLN A 30 3.18 -6.23 8.12
C GLN A 30 4.56 -6.72 8.46
N ALA A 31 5.55 -5.85 8.27
CA ALA A 31 6.95 -6.22 8.44
C ALA A 31 7.50 -5.85 9.80
N GLY A 32 6.79 -5.04 10.56
CA GLY A 32 7.26 -4.63 11.87
C GLY A 32 6.11 -4.18 12.73
N ILE A 33 6.31 -4.18 14.04
CA ILE A 33 5.27 -3.84 14.97
C ILE A 33 5.54 -2.51 15.65
N ALA A 34 6.79 -2.23 15.96
CA ALA A 34 7.14 -1.04 16.72
C ALA A 34 8.34 -0.36 16.09
N PRO A 35 8.16 0.59 15.20
CA PRO A 35 6.87 1.11 14.74
C PRO A 35 6.21 0.16 13.75
N PRO A 36 4.91 0.30 13.55
CA PRO A 36 4.23 -0.52 12.55
C PRO A 36 4.77 -0.24 11.17
N LYS A 37 5.10 -1.29 10.46
CA LYS A 37 5.65 -1.16 9.12
C LYS A 37 4.93 -2.12 8.20
N PHE A 38 4.47 -1.60 7.08
CA PHE A 38 3.75 -2.40 6.10
C PHE A 38 4.52 -2.36 4.79
N VAL A 39 4.59 -3.49 4.12
CA VAL A 39 5.21 -3.58 2.81
C VAL A 39 4.12 -3.92 1.82
N ILE A 40 4.00 -3.10 0.79
CA ILE A 40 2.97 -3.28 -0.23
C ILE A 40 3.65 -3.73 -1.51
N PHE A 41 3.20 -4.85 -2.03
CA PHE A 41 3.75 -5.41 -3.27
C PHE A 41 2.85 -5.02 -4.43
N SER A 42 3.42 -4.40 -5.44
CA SER A 42 2.65 -3.89 -6.57
C SER A 42 3.36 -4.20 -7.87
N SER A 43 2.63 -4.04 -8.97
CA SER A 43 3.20 -4.30 -10.29
C SER A 43 4.05 -3.14 -10.78
N GLY A 44 3.86 -1.94 -10.20
CA GLY A 44 4.61 -0.78 -10.62
C GLY A 44 4.76 0.18 -9.46
N TRP A 45 5.49 1.25 -9.73
CA TRP A 45 5.78 2.23 -8.69
C TRP A 45 4.51 2.97 -8.31
N ILE A 46 4.36 3.21 -7.04
CA ILE A 46 3.22 3.94 -6.48
C ILE A 46 3.70 5.34 -6.14
N GLU A 47 2.95 6.35 -6.56
CA GLU A 47 3.33 7.72 -6.29
C GLU A 47 3.36 8.01 -4.79
N ALA A 48 4.22 8.93 -4.40
CA ALA A 48 4.38 9.27 -3.00
C ALA A 48 3.08 9.77 -2.38
N SER A 49 2.30 10.53 -3.13
CA SER A 49 1.04 11.04 -2.60
C SER A 49 0.06 9.91 -2.31
N TYR A 50 0.03 8.92 -3.18
CA TYR A 50 -0.86 7.78 -2.96
C TYR A 50 -0.35 6.92 -1.80
N ARG A 51 0.97 6.78 -1.68
CA ARG A 51 1.54 6.05 -0.56
C ARG A 51 1.19 6.73 0.76
N ARG A 52 1.25 8.05 0.81
CA ARG A 52 0.87 8.77 2.02
C ARG A 52 -0.62 8.61 2.32
N PHE A 53 -1.44 8.56 1.28
CA PHE A 53 -2.85 8.28 1.45
C PHE A 53 -3.06 6.92 2.11
N ILE A 54 -2.35 5.91 1.63
CA ILE A 54 -2.44 4.58 2.23
C ILE A 54 -1.97 4.61 3.68
N GLU A 55 -0.87 5.30 3.96
CA GLU A 55 -0.37 5.39 5.32
C GLU A 55 -1.42 5.98 6.24
N ARG A 56 -2.05 7.05 5.81
CA ARG A 56 -3.05 7.70 6.65
C ARG A 56 -4.23 6.78 6.90
N ARG A 57 -4.70 6.10 5.88
CA ARG A 57 -5.85 5.23 6.04
C ARG A 57 -5.51 4.02 6.91
N LEU A 58 -4.30 3.51 6.78
CA LEU A 58 -3.89 2.40 7.64
C LEU A 58 -3.82 2.84 9.09
N ARG A 59 -3.31 4.04 9.35
CA ARG A 59 -3.25 4.53 10.71
C ARG A 59 -4.64 4.70 11.30
N GLU A 60 -5.56 5.19 10.49
CA GLU A 60 -6.93 5.37 10.96
C GLU A 60 -7.62 4.04 11.21
N GLU A 61 -7.43 3.10 10.29
CA GLU A 61 -8.16 1.85 10.37
C GLU A 61 -7.65 0.96 11.49
N PHE A 62 -6.34 0.88 11.65
CA PHE A 62 -5.77 0.00 12.65
C PHE A 62 -5.40 0.71 13.94
N LYS A 63 -5.71 1.99 14.02
CA LYS A 63 -5.64 2.76 15.26
C LYS A 63 -4.26 2.77 15.88
N PHE A 64 -3.35 3.43 15.22
CA PHE A 64 -2.02 3.65 15.78
C PHE A 64 -1.88 5.13 16.13
N PRO A 65 -2.63 5.62 17.12
CA PRO A 65 -2.59 7.05 17.41
C PRO A 65 -1.23 7.45 17.94
N GLY A 66 -0.72 8.55 17.42
CA GLY A 66 0.56 9.06 17.88
C GLY A 66 1.76 8.25 17.48
N THR A 67 1.56 7.19 16.70
CA THR A 67 2.66 6.34 16.27
C THR A 67 2.79 6.44 14.77
N PRO A 68 3.95 6.76 14.25
CA PRO A 68 4.12 6.80 12.79
C PRO A 68 3.99 5.41 12.21
N VAL A 69 3.29 5.36 11.09
CA VAL A 69 3.15 4.12 10.34
C VAL A 69 4.02 4.23 9.11
N GLN A 70 4.85 3.23 8.86
CA GLN A 70 5.75 3.24 7.73
C GLN A 70 5.19 2.34 6.64
N VAL A 71 5.24 2.82 5.41
CA VAL A 71 4.77 2.04 4.27
C VAL A 71 5.87 2.00 3.24
N ALA A 72 6.29 0.82 2.87
CA ALA A 72 7.28 0.62 1.82
C ALA A 72 6.60 -0.02 0.62
N ILE A 73 7.00 0.41 -0.55
CA ILE A 73 6.47 -0.14 -1.79
C ILE A 73 7.52 -1.02 -2.42
N ARG A 74 7.15 -2.25 -2.73
CA ARG A 74 8.03 -3.16 -3.43
C ARG A 74 7.43 -3.50 -4.76
N VAL A 75 8.13 -3.19 -5.82
CA VAL A 75 7.66 -3.51 -7.16
C VAL A 75 8.03 -4.96 -7.44
N LYS A 76 6.99 -5.75 -7.75
CA LYS A 76 7.21 -7.15 -8.01
C LYS A 76 6.79 -7.41 -9.43
N GLU A 77 7.77 -7.58 -10.33
CA GLU A 77 7.46 -7.82 -11.70
C GLU A 77 7.03 -9.23 -11.85
N ARG A 78 5.95 -9.42 -12.61
CA ARG A 78 5.54 -10.73 -12.93
C ARG A 78 6.42 -11.23 -13.98
N ASP A 79 7.01 -12.30 -13.76
CA ASP A 79 7.79 -12.91 -14.77
C ASP A 79 6.97 -13.42 -15.76
N LYS A 80 7.14 -13.24 -16.88
CA LYS A 80 6.42 -13.73 -17.83
C LYS A 80 6.84 -14.82 -18.25
N GLU A 81 7.06 -15.47 -18.04
CA GLU A 81 7.40 -16.53 -18.46
C GLU A 81 7.09 -16.97 -18.85
#